data_a4b7041bb6360ff46ea408f6bd26ccec
#
_entry.id   a4b7041bb6360ff46ea408f6bd26ccec
#
_cell.length_a   1.000
_cell.length_b   1.000
_cell.length_c   1.000
_cell.angle_alpha   90.00
_cell.angle_beta   90.00
_cell.angle_gamma   90.00
#
_symmetry.space_group_name_H-M   'P 1'
#
loop_
_entity.id
_entity.type
_entity.pdbx_description
1 polymer ?
#
loop_
_entity_poly.entity_id
_entity_poly.type
_entity_poly.pdbx_seq_one_letter_code
_entity_poly.pdbx_strand_id
1 'polypeptide(L)'
;MSDPALLLLASLADGEKHGYAMMEDIQRFANVRLGPGTLYGAITRLEQRGWIRPVGSGGRRRPYCITGAGREYLQTQLTSLDHVLKTAIRRLKHA
;
A
#
# COMPACT_ATOMS: atom_id res chain seq x y z
N MET A 1 11.49 2.24 6.34
CA MET A 1 10.52 2.98 5.57
C MET A 1 9.17 2.30 5.61
N SER A 2 8.19 2.93 6.21
CA SER A 2 6.94 2.27 6.50
C SER A 2 5.76 3.21 6.35
N ASP A 3 5.62 3.79 5.15
CA ASP A 3 4.42 4.54 4.84
C ASP A 3 3.26 3.55 4.70
N PRO A 4 2.31 3.52 5.66
CA PRO A 4 1.22 2.55 5.60
C PRO A 4 0.39 2.67 4.33
N ALA A 5 0.19 3.88 3.82
CA ALA A 5 -0.58 4.09 2.60
C ALA A 5 0.06 3.39 1.41
N LEU A 6 1.37 3.57 1.25
CA LEU A 6 2.11 2.94 0.16
C LEU A 6 2.08 1.42 0.27
N LEU A 7 2.28 0.91 1.50
CA LEU A 7 2.28 -0.53 1.74
C LEU A 7 0.90 -1.15 1.45
N LEU A 8 -0.17 -0.48 1.84
CA LEU A 8 -1.52 -0.96 1.56
C LEU A 8 -1.81 -0.99 0.06
N LEU A 9 -1.46 0.07 -0.66
CA LEU A 9 -1.66 0.11 -2.09
C LEU A 9 -0.85 -0.97 -2.79
N ALA A 10 0.40 -1.19 -2.36
CA ALA A 10 1.23 -2.26 -2.90
C ALA A 10 0.59 -3.64 -2.66
N SER A 11 0.03 -3.84 -1.48
CA SER A 11 -0.63 -5.10 -1.16
C SER A 11 -1.84 -5.36 -2.06
N LEU A 12 -2.60 -4.30 -2.39
CA LEU A 12 -3.80 -4.43 -3.21
C LEU A 12 -3.52 -4.43 -4.71
N ALA A 13 -2.27 -4.22 -5.11
CA ALA A 13 -1.93 -4.11 -6.53
C ALA A 13 -2.21 -5.39 -7.31
N ASP A 14 -2.14 -6.54 -6.68
CA ASP A 14 -2.36 -7.82 -7.34
C ASP A 14 -3.77 -8.41 -7.12
N GLY A 15 -4.63 -7.70 -6.40
CA GLY A 15 -5.99 -8.18 -6.20
C GLY A 15 -6.60 -7.69 -4.90
N GLU A 16 -7.89 -7.90 -4.77
CA GLU A 16 -8.63 -7.47 -3.59
C GLU A 16 -8.26 -8.29 -2.37
N LYS A 17 -8.31 -7.66 -1.21
CA LYS A 17 -7.99 -8.30 0.07
C LYS A 17 -8.78 -7.66 1.21
N HIS A 18 -9.14 -8.48 2.19
CA HIS A 18 -9.62 -8.00 3.47
C HIS A 18 -8.48 -7.34 4.25
N GLY A 19 -8.82 -6.50 5.22
CA GLY A 19 -7.81 -5.82 6.04
C GLY A 19 -6.82 -6.77 6.69
N TYR A 20 -7.31 -7.87 7.25
CA TYR A 20 -6.43 -8.85 7.89
C TYR A 20 -5.44 -9.47 6.90
N ALA A 21 -5.92 -9.80 5.70
CA ALA A 21 -5.04 -10.35 4.66
C ALA A 21 -3.99 -9.33 4.21
N MET A 22 -4.35 -8.04 4.19
CA MET A 22 -3.37 -6.99 3.91
C MET A 22 -2.27 -6.94 4.98
N MET A 23 -2.65 -7.05 6.25
CA MET A 23 -1.67 -7.05 7.35
C MET A 23 -0.67 -8.19 7.19
N GLU A 24 -1.16 -9.39 6.92
CA GLU A 24 -0.30 -10.56 6.73
C GLU A 24 0.59 -10.41 5.51
N ASP A 25 0.02 -9.93 4.42
CA ASP A 25 0.76 -9.75 3.18
C ASP A 25 1.90 -8.73 3.36
N ILE A 26 1.60 -7.58 3.97
CA ILE A 26 2.59 -6.54 4.21
C ILE A 26 3.71 -7.05 5.11
N GLN A 27 3.39 -7.86 6.11
CA GLN A 27 4.41 -8.44 6.96
C GLN A 27 5.34 -9.36 6.17
N ARG A 28 4.79 -10.11 5.21
CA ARG A 28 5.60 -11.00 4.37
C ARG A 28 6.52 -10.24 3.44
N PHE A 29 6.02 -9.23 2.71
CA PHE A 29 6.86 -8.59 1.70
C PHE A 29 7.67 -7.40 2.22
N ALA A 30 7.24 -6.76 3.29
CA ALA A 30 7.91 -5.57 3.81
C ALA A 30 8.52 -5.77 5.19
N ASN A 31 8.23 -6.88 5.85
CA ASN A 31 8.66 -7.16 7.22
C ASN A 31 8.23 -6.04 8.17
N VAL A 32 7.03 -5.52 7.94
CA VAL A 32 6.42 -4.47 8.77
C VAL A 32 5.14 -5.01 9.35
N ARG A 33 4.98 -4.89 10.67
CA ARG A 33 3.76 -5.30 11.35
C ARG A 33 2.91 -4.08 11.64
N LEU A 34 1.78 -3.97 10.95
CA LEU A 34 0.83 -2.90 11.20
C LEU A 34 -0.19 -3.35 12.23
N GLY A 35 -0.43 -2.53 13.25
CA GLY A 35 -1.51 -2.78 14.18
C GLY A 35 -2.86 -2.44 13.56
N PRO A 36 -3.97 -2.95 14.15
CA PRO A 36 -5.30 -2.70 13.59
C PRO A 36 -5.64 -1.22 13.48
N GLY A 37 -5.28 -0.41 14.47
CA GLY A 37 -5.56 1.02 14.43
C GLY A 37 -4.88 1.71 13.26
N THR A 38 -3.61 1.42 13.05
CA THR A 38 -2.85 1.99 11.94
C THR A 38 -3.41 1.52 10.60
N LEU A 39 -3.72 0.22 10.50
CA LEU A 39 -4.27 -0.36 9.27
C LEU A 39 -5.60 0.30 8.90
N TYR A 40 -6.56 0.29 9.82
CA TYR A 40 -7.90 0.79 9.50
C TYR A 40 -7.94 2.31 9.38
N GLY A 41 -7.05 3.00 10.08
CA GLY A 41 -6.88 4.44 9.87
C GLY A 41 -6.37 4.74 8.46
N ALA A 42 -5.43 3.97 7.98
CA ALA A 42 -4.91 4.11 6.62
C ALA A 42 -5.98 3.75 5.58
N ILE A 43 -6.74 2.69 5.81
CA ILE A 43 -7.83 2.29 4.91
C ILE A 43 -8.83 3.44 4.77
N THR A 44 -9.22 4.05 5.89
CA THR A 44 -10.16 5.18 5.88
C THR A 44 -9.62 6.32 5.03
N ARG A 45 -8.35 6.68 5.22
CA ARG A 45 -7.74 7.78 4.47
C ARG A 45 -7.66 7.49 2.98
N LEU A 46 -7.27 6.28 2.62
CA LEU A 46 -7.16 5.88 1.23
C LEU A 46 -8.52 5.86 0.54
N GLU A 47 -9.53 5.39 1.25
CA GLU A 47 -10.89 5.38 0.74
C GLU A 47 -11.41 6.80 0.52
N GLN A 48 -11.12 7.71 1.45
CA GLN A 48 -11.51 9.12 1.32
C GLN A 48 -10.85 9.78 0.11
N ARG A 49 -9.65 9.37 -0.23
CA ARG A 49 -8.93 9.90 -1.40
C ARG A 49 -9.35 9.23 -2.70
N GLY A 50 -10.19 8.20 -2.63
CA GLY A 50 -10.63 7.49 -3.82
C GLY A 50 -9.58 6.56 -4.41
N TRP A 51 -8.56 6.19 -3.65
CA TRP A 51 -7.49 5.30 -4.12
C TRP A 51 -7.80 3.84 -3.89
N ILE A 52 -8.69 3.54 -2.97
CA ILE A 52 -9.24 2.20 -2.76
C ILE A 52 -10.74 2.32 -2.59
N ARG A 53 -11.44 1.21 -2.79
CA ARG A 53 -12.88 1.15 -2.53
C ARG A 53 -13.25 -0.22 -1.97
N PRO A 54 -14.31 -0.29 -1.16
CA PRO A 54 -14.80 -1.58 -0.71
C PRO A 54 -15.46 -2.34 -1.85
N VAL A 55 -15.39 -3.65 -1.79
CA VAL A 55 -16.00 -4.53 -2.79
C VAL A 55 -17.17 -5.25 -2.12
N GLY A 56 -18.31 -5.24 -2.78
CA GLY A 56 -19.49 -5.91 -2.26
C GLY A 56 -20.15 -5.16 -1.11
N SER A 57 -21.16 -5.80 -0.54
CA SER A 57 -21.94 -5.24 0.54
C SER A 57 -21.74 -6.11 1.77
N GLY A 58 -20.88 -5.79 2.61
CA GLY A 58 -20.75 -6.69 3.74
C GLY A 58 -19.88 -6.18 4.84
N GLY A 59 -20.37 -5.39 5.69
CA GLY A 59 -19.83 -5.14 6.99
C GLY A 59 -18.31 -5.01 7.09
N ARG A 60 -17.80 -5.39 8.26
CA ARG A 60 -16.39 -5.18 8.62
C ARG A 60 -15.40 -6.04 7.85
N ARG A 61 -15.86 -7.13 7.27
CA ARG A 61 -14.96 -8.08 6.61
C ARG A 61 -14.99 -8.00 5.10
N ARG A 62 -15.54 -6.92 4.58
CA ARG A 62 -15.55 -6.75 3.13
C ARG A 62 -14.13 -6.52 2.63
N PRO A 63 -13.81 -7.05 1.45
CA PRO A 63 -12.51 -6.77 0.86
C PRO A 63 -12.46 -5.39 0.26
N TYR A 64 -11.25 -4.92 0.02
CA TYR A 64 -11.00 -3.65 -0.65
C TYR A 64 -10.22 -3.91 -1.92
N CYS A 65 -10.40 -3.05 -2.90
CA CYS A 65 -9.60 -3.12 -4.11
C CYS A 65 -9.00 -1.74 -4.41
N ILE A 66 -7.88 -1.75 -5.12
CA ILE A 66 -7.26 -0.53 -5.58
C ILE A 66 -8.04 0.01 -6.77
N THR A 67 -8.22 1.33 -6.84
CA THR A 67 -8.91 1.99 -7.96
C THR A 67 -7.89 2.38 -9.02
N GLY A 68 -8.39 2.85 -10.18
CA GLY A 68 -7.51 3.41 -11.21
C GLY A 68 -6.68 4.57 -10.68
N ALA A 69 -7.31 5.46 -9.90
CA ALA A 69 -6.60 6.58 -9.28
C ALA A 69 -5.54 6.10 -8.30
N GLY A 70 -5.84 5.02 -7.54
CA GLY A 70 -4.89 4.44 -6.62
C GLY A 70 -3.70 3.84 -7.33
N ARG A 71 -3.93 3.15 -8.45
CA ARG A 71 -2.85 2.58 -9.26
C ARG A 71 -1.94 3.67 -9.81
N GLU A 72 -2.52 4.75 -10.27
CA GLU A 72 -1.77 5.87 -10.82
C GLU A 72 -0.91 6.52 -9.73
N TYR A 73 -1.48 6.74 -8.55
CA TYR A 73 -0.73 7.27 -7.43
C TYR A 73 0.41 6.35 -7.03
N LEU A 74 0.14 5.05 -6.92
CA LEU A 74 1.16 4.06 -6.56
C LEU A 74 2.28 4.06 -7.60
N GLN A 75 1.94 4.04 -8.88
CA GLN A 75 2.94 4.04 -9.96
C GLN A 75 3.86 5.27 -9.86
N THR A 76 3.28 6.44 -9.60
CA THR A 76 4.04 7.68 -9.46
C THR A 76 5.00 7.59 -8.29
N GLN A 77 4.53 7.08 -7.15
CA GLN A 77 5.36 6.93 -5.96
C GLN A 77 6.50 5.92 -6.18
N LEU A 78 6.19 4.80 -6.83
CA LEU A 78 7.19 3.77 -7.08
C LEU A 78 8.26 4.26 -8.04
N THR A 79 7.89 5.01 -9.07
CA THR A 79 8.84 5.59 -10.01
C THR A 79 9.80 6.53 -9.29
N SER A 80 9.27 7.36 -8.39
CA SER A 80 10.08 8.28 -7.60
C SER A 80 11.05 7.53 -6.68
N LEU A 81 10.56 6.50 -5.99
CA LEU A 81 11.40 5.69 -5.11
C LEU A 81 12.47 4.93 -5.88
N ASP A 82 12.13 4.41 -7.05
CA ASP A 82 13.09 3.71 -7.91
C ASP A 82 14.23 4.65 -8.32
N HIS A 83 13.91 5.88 -8.65
CA HIS A 83 14.90 6.88 -9.01
C HIS A 83 15.84 7.17 -7.84
N VAL A 84 15.29 7.35 -6.64
CA VAL A 84 16.09 7.56 -5.42
C VAL A 84 16.98 6.35 -5.16
N LEU A 85 16.41 5.15 -5.27
CA LEU A 85 17.15 3.91 -5.03
C LEU A 85 18.35 3.79 -5.97
N LYS A 86 18.12 3.99 -7.25
CA LYS A 86 19.18 3.88 -8.25
C LYS A 86 20.27 4.93 -8.06
N THR A 87 19.87 6.16 -7.72
CA THR A 87 20.82 7.23 -7.45
C THR A 87 21.68 6.92 -6.24
N ALA A 88 21.05 6.49 -5.15
CA ALA A 88 21.77 6.19 -3.92
C ALA A 88 22.75 5.02 -4.09
N ILE A 89 22.31 3.95 -4.77
CA ILE A 89 23.17 2.80 -5.03
C ILE A 89 24.40 3.22 -5.83
N ARG A 90 24.19 4.00 -6.88
CA ARG A 90 25.29 4.48 -7.72
C ARG A 90 26.28 5.30 -6.91
N ARG A 91 25.78 6.23 -6.08
CA ARG A 91 26.62 7.11 -5.26
C ARG A 91 27.40 6.34 -4.21
N LEU A 92 26.80 5.30 -3.62
CA LEU A 92 27.51 4.47 -2.65
C LEU A 92 28.67 3.71 -3.28
N LYS A 93 28.51 3.30 -4.54
CA LYS A 93 29.58 2.59 -5.23
C LYS A 93 30.77 3.46 -5.61
N HIS A 94 30.53 4.77 -5.72
CA HIS A 94 31.57 5.70 -6.19
C HIS A 94 32.01 6.68 -5.11
N ALA A 95 31.61 6.45 -3.88
CA ALA A 95 32.01 7.31 -2.77
C ALA A 95 33.40 6.95 -2.25
#